data_484dc5dd3baed6faedb406231a813163
#
_entry.id   484dc5dd3baed6faedb406231a813163
#
_cell.length_a   1.000
_cell.length_b   1.000
_cell.length_c   1.000
_cell.angle_alpha   90.00
_cell.angle_beta   90.00
_cell.angle_gamma   90.00
#
_symmetry.space_group_name_H-M   'P 1'
#
loop_
_entity.id
_entity.type
_entity.pdbx_description
1 polymer ?
#
loop_
_entity_poly.entity_id
_entity_poly.type
_entity_poly.pdbx_seq_one_letter_code
_entity_poly.pdbx_strand_id
1 'polypeptide(L)'
;MNEIGKRINKLRVEKGMTLVELAGNKMSKGMLSMIENGHSNPSMDSLKFIAHQLGCDPQYLLGSPTSDELKHLFNKVEEAFEENNDELIINLTQDILDQQFPISFESARILEISGRVVMKSDQKRGKMLIERAVAIYERLSLYSHCVAVKVHMVEYRAKEGDYHDALIMLRNVRKEYHEKTTVIDMVVEIEANYVEMVLLFGISDYKSGKSKLNQLIELSKRKRVFYKMDNIFRIAAFQALLHNNENDYAYFIKKSEQFAVFSENDESLAFTLLLQAHYHNQTSEDYEQALYYLDRFATLVKGNLGSDYYYLEKGKVLLG
;
A
#
# COMPACT_ATOMS: atom_id res chain seq x y z
N MET A 1 -17.06 30.62 -4.96
CA MET A 1 -17.43 31.03 -3.58
C MET A 1 -16.42 30.39 -2.65
N ASN A 2 -15.76 31.14 -1.78
CA ASN A 2 -14.69 30.61 -0.93
C ASN A 2 -15.29 29.68 0.13
N GLU A 3 -14.85 28.41 0.17
CA GLU A 3 -15.35 27.38 1.09
C GLU A 3 -15.15 27.76 2.57
N ILE A 4 -14.09 28.51 2.89
CA ILE A 4 -13.81 29.03 4.23
C ILE A 4 -14.97 29.90 4.74
N GLY A 5 -15.44 30.82 3.91
CA GLY A 5 -16.53 31.73 4.25
C GLY A 5 -17.83 30.98 4.54
N LYS A 6 -18.15 29.96 3.74
CA LYS A 6 -19.34 29.11 3.96
C LYS A 6 -19.30 28.37 5.30
N ARG A 7 -18.11 27.82 5.67
CA ARG A 7 -17.93 27.13 6.95
C ARG A 7 -18.05 28.05 8.14
N ILE A 8 -17.46 29.25 8.05
CA ILE A 8 -17.60 30.30 9.07
C ILE A 8 -19.08 30.65 9.27
N ASN A 9 -19.79 30.93 8.18
CA ASN A 9 -21.22 31.24 8.22
C ASN A 9 -22.04 30.13 8.84
N LYS A 10 -21.83 28.89 8.39
CA LYS A 10 -22.55 27.71 8.90
C LYS A 10 -22.38 27.58 10.40
N LEU A 11 -21.14 27.55 10.91
CA LEU A 11 -20.86 27.43 12.34
C LEU A 11 -21.42 28.59 13.16
N ARG A 12 -21.32 29.82 12.63
CA ARG A 12 -21.87 31.00 13.30
C ARG A 12 -23.39 30.88 13.47
N VAL A 13 -24.09 30.47 12.42
CA VAL A 13 -25.54 30.29 12.45
C VAL A 13 -25.95 29.14 13.38
N GLU A 14 -25.24 28.01 13.32
CA GLU A 14 -25.45 26.88 14.22
C GLU A 14 -25.30 27.25 15.70
N LYS A 15 -24.39 28.17 16.00
CA LYS A 15 -24.16 28.69 17.36
C LYS A 15 -25.07 29.87 17.73
N GLY A 16 -25.95 30.29 16.84
CA GLY A 16 -26.87 31.42 17.05
C GLY A 16 -26.19 32.78 17.17
N MET A 17 -24.94 32.88 16.71
CA MET A 17 -24.18 34.12 16.81
C MET A 17 -24.52 35.13 15.69
N THR A 18 -24.56 36.40 16.01
CA THR A 18 -24.64 37.47 15.03
C THR A 18 -23.26 37.76 14.41
N LEU A 19 -23.22 38.43 13.25
CA LEU A 19 -21.98 38.90 12.65
C LEU A 19 -21.19 39.84 13.57
N VAL A 20 -21.88 40.61 14.40
CA VAL A 20 -21.24 41.57 15.34
C VAL A 20 -20.56 40.82 16.48
N GLU A 21 -21.22 39.83 17.04
CA GLU A 21 -20.68 39.02 18.11
C GLU A 21 -19.46 38.20 17.65
N LEU A 22 -19.51 37.59 16.46
CA LEU A 22 -18.38 36.84 15.93
C LEU A 22 -17.21 37.79 15.52
N ALA A 23 -17.47 38.95 14.97
CA ALA A 23 -16.44 39.92 14.62
C ALA A 23 -15.72 40.49 15.85
N GLY A 24 -16.41 40.56 16.98
CA GLY A 24 -15.87 41.06 18.24
C GLY A 24 -15.22 42.45 18.09
N ASN A 25 -14.07 42.62 18.70
CA ASN A 25 -13.25 43.83 18.60
C ASN A 25 -12.10 43.72 17.59
N LYS A 26 -11.93 42.59 16.92
CA LYS A 26 -10.80 42.29 16.03
C LYS A 26 -11.05 42.73 14.60
N MET A 27 -12.31 42.71 14.15
CA MET A 27 -12.69 43.08 12.78
C MET A 27 -14.07 43.74 12.71
N SER A 28 -14.35 44.44 11.61
CA SER A 28 -15.68 45.02 11.42
C SER A 28 -16.69 43.98 10.95
N LYS A 29 -17.99 44.21 11.26
CA LYS A 29 -19.11 43.41 10.74
C LYS A 29 -19.04 43.29 9.21
N GLY A 30 -18.70 44.36 8.52
CA GLY A 30 -18.59 44.39 7.05
C GLY A 30 -17.48 43.49 6.55
N MET A 31 -16.31 43.48 7.20
CA MET A 31 -15.20 42.61 6.85
C MET A 31 -15.56 41.11 7.03
N LEU A 32 -16.19 40.77 8.16
CA LEU A 32 -16.63 39.39 8.39
C LEU A 32 -17.68 38.95 7.36
N SER A 33 -18.62 39.86 7.03
CA SER A 33 -19.61 39.57 5.98
C SER A 33 -18.97 39.33 4.61
N MET A 34 -17.94 40.12 4.24
CA MET A 34 -17.18 39.89 3.00
C MET A 34 -16.46 38.54 3.01
N ILE A 35 -15.93 38.13 4.15
CA ILE A 35 -15.28 36.81 4.31
C ILE A 35 -16.32 35.68 4.16
N GLU A 36 -17.46 35.78 4.86
CA GLU A 36 -18.51 34.76 4.79
C GLU A 36 -19.07 34.58 3.36
N ASN A 37 -19.19 35.68 2.63
CA ASN A 37 -19.68 35.67 1.24
C ASN A 37 -18.58 35.36 0.20
N GLY A 38 -17.35 35.10 0.64
CA GLY A 38 -16.23 34.74 -0.23
C GLY A 38 -15.64 35.90 -1.05
N HIS A 39 -15.96 37.13 -0.71
CA HIS A 39 -15.42 38.34 -1.37
C HIS A 39 -14.04 38.73 -0.82
N SER A 40 -13.63 38.17 0.32
CA SER A 40 -12.33 38.41 0.94
C SER A 40 -11.81 37.14 1.63
N ASN A 41 -10.50 36.94 1.60
CA ASN A 41 -9.84 35.87 2.35
C ASN A 41 -9.41 36.41 3.72
N PRO A 42 -9.70 35.70 4.84
CA PRO A 42 -9.17 36.08 6.13
C PRO A 42 -7.66 35.86 6.19
N SER A 43 -6.93 36.75 6.86
CA SER A 43 -5.55 36.49 7.26
C SER A 43 -5.51 35.31 8.28
N MET A 44 -4.35 34.69 8.46
CA MET A 44 -4.20 33.61 9.46
C MET A 44 -4.56 34.08 10.88
N ASP A 45 -4.24 35.31 11.23
CA ASP A 45 -4.60 35.90 12.53
C ASP A 45 -6.10 36.12 12.67
N SER A 46 -6.76 36.59 11.59
CA SER A 46 -8.21 36.71 11.55
C SER A 46 -8.90 35.36 11.64
N LEU A 47 -8.35 34.34 10.94
CA LEU A 47 -8.87 32.98 10.95
C LEU A 47 -8.76 32.33 12.34
N LYS A 48 -7.60 32.47 13.01
CA LYS A 48 -7.40 31.97 14.39
C LYS A 48 -8.35 32.66 15.35
N PHE A 49 -8.58 33.96 15.20
CA PHE A 49 -9.53 34.69 16.03
C PHE A 49 -10.97 34.18 15.83
N ILE A 50 -11.41 34.06 14.56
CA ILE A 50 -12.76 33.54 14.22
C ILE A 50 -12.94 32.12 14.78
N ALA A 51 -11.95 31.25 14.59
CA ALA A 51 -11.97 29.88 15.09
C ALA A 51 -12.09 29.84 16.62
N HIS A 52 -11.33 30.69 17.32
CA HIS A 52 -11.42 30.80 18.79
C HIS A 52 -12.83 31.26 19.25
N GLN A 53 -13.41 32.25 18.60
CA GLN A 53 -14.77 32.73 18.89
C GLN A 53 -15.83 31.64 18.61
N LEU A 54 -15.63 30.88 17.53
CA LEU A 54 -16.48 29.76 17.17
C LEU A 54 -16.18 28.49 17.98
N GLY A 55 -15.15 28.48 18.85
CA GLY A 55 -14.77 27.30 19.64
C GLY A 55 -14.43 26.09 18.77
N CYS A 56 -13.72 26.30 17.64
CA CYS A 56 -13.29 25.25 16.73
C CYS A 56 -11.79 25.40 16.38
N ASP A 57 -11.20 24.33 15.82
CA ASP A 57 -9.84 24.42 15.29
C ASP A 57 -9.82 25.30 14.03
N PRO A 58 -8.84 26.22 13.89
CA PRO A 58 -8.65 27.01 12.66
C PRO A 58 -8.55 26.14 11.39
N GLN A 59 -8.02 24.94 11.51
CA GLN A 59 -7.91 24.00 10.38
C GLN A 59 -9.28 23.51 9.89
N TYR A 60 -10.26 23.38 10.78
CA TYR A 60 -11.64 23.09 10.39
C TYR A 60 -12.20 24.14 9.44
N LEU A 61 -11.93 25.41 9.70
CA LEU A 61 -12.35 26.51 8.83
C LEU A 61 -11.63 26.47 7.47
N LEU A 62 -10.39 26.00 7.44
CA LEU A 62 -9.61 25.81 6.21
C LEU A 62 -10.08 24.59 5.40
N GLY A 63 -10.92 23.75 6.01
CA GLY A 63 -11.43 22.56 5.37
C GLY A 63 -10.59 21.32 5.58
N SER A 64 -9.61 21.40 6.45
CA SER A 64 -8.92 20.19 6.91
C SER A 64 -9.81 19.45 7.90
N PRO A 65 -9.85 18.12 7.85
CA PRO A 65 -10.56 17.34 8.85
C PRO A 65 -10.00 17.61 10.24
N THR A 66 -10.87 17.64 11.24
CA THR A 66 -10.45 17.74 12.65
C THR A 66 -9.66 16.47 13.05
N SER A 67 -8.90 16.57 14.15
CA SER A 67 -8.13 15.40 14.64
C SER A 67 -9.00 14.18 14.89
N ASP A 68 -10.22 14.37 15.42
CA ASP A 68 -11.13 13.26 15.72
C ASP A 68 -11.79 12.69 14.46
N GLU A 69 -12.21 13.54 13.53
CA GLU A 69 -12.71 13.11 12.22
C GLU A 69 -11.64 12.33 11.45
N LEU A 70 -10.39 12.81 11.49
CA LEU A 70 -9.26 12.15 10.83
C LEU A 70 -8.96 10.78 11.42
N LYS A 71 -8.96 10.64 12.76
CA LYS A 71 -8.78 9.36 13.43
C LYS A 71 -9.90 8.38 13.11
N HIS A 72 -11.14 8.86 13.10
CA HIS A 72 -12.27 8.01 12.75
C HIS A 72 -12.21 7.54 11.29
N LEU A 73 -11.85 8.43 10.38
CA LEU A 73 -11.65 8.09 8.98
C LEU A 73 -10.49 7.10 8.80
N PHE A 74 -9.37 7.35 9.48
CA PHE A 74 -8.19 6.47 9.45
C PHE A 74 -8.57 5.03 9.83
N ASN A 75 -9.28 4.83 10.95
CA ASN A 75 -9.68 3.50 11.37
C ASN A 75 -10.56 2.79 10.32
N LYS A 76 -11.52 3.51 9.72
CA LYS A 76 -12.37 2.94 8.67
C LYS A 76 -11.60 2.60 7.39
N VAL A 77 -10.62 3.43 7.02
CA VAL A 77 -9.80 3.20 5.83
C VAL A 77 -8.85 2.01 6.05
N GLU A 78 -8.28 1.86 7.25
CA GLU A 78 -7.45 0.68 7.59
C GLU A 78 -8.30 -0.60 7.57
N GLU A 79 -9.47 -0.61 8.19
CA GLU A 79 -10.38 -1.76 8.19
C GLU A 79 -10.77 -2.15 6.75
N ALA A 80 -11.19 -1.18 5.93
CA ALA A 80 -11.52 -1.43 4.53
C ALA A 80 -10.30 -1.93 3.72
N PHE A 81 -9.09 -1.47 4.05
CA PHE A 81 -7.86 -1.92 3.41
C PHE A 81 -7.49 -3.36 3.78
N GLU A 82 -7.65 -3.75 5.05
CA GLU A 82 -7.48 -5.13 5.52
C GLU A 82 -8.47 -6.09 4.85
N GLU A 83 -9.71 -5.62 4.61
CA GLU A 83 -10.75 -6.36 3.89
C GLU A 83 -10.58 -6.37 2.36
N ASN A 84 -9.56 -5.70 1.81
CA ASN A 84 -9.36 -5.48 0.37
C ASN A 84 -10.59 -4.82 -0.33
N ASN A 85 -11.30 -3.95 0.37
CA ASN A 85 -12.50 -3.27 -0.11
C ASN A 85 -12.17 -1.91 -0.74
N ASP A 86 -11.65 -1.94 -1.97
CA ASP A 86 -11.26 -0.75 -2.72
C ASP A 86 -12.41 0.25 -2.89
N GLU A 87 -13.64 -0.25 -3.13
CA GLU A 87 -14.82 0.60 -3.35
C GLU A 87 -15.15 1.42 -2.10
N LEU A 88 -15.09 0.78 -0.92
CA LEU A 88 -15.32 1.46 0.36
C LEU A 88 -14.24 2.52 0.61
N ILE A 89 -12.96 2.22 0.32
CA ILE A 89 -11.87 3.19 0.45
C ILE A 89 -12.12 4.43 -0.42
N ILE A 90 -12.51 4.24 -1.68
CA ILE A 90 -12.83 5.34 -2.60
C ILE A 90 -13.99 6.16 -2.04
N ASN A 91 -15.08 5.51 -1.64
CA ASN A 91 -16.27 6.19 -1.10
C ASN A 91 -15.98 7.01 0.18
N LEU A 92 -15.11 6.49 1.05
CA LEU A 92 -14.72 7.16 2.29
C LEU A 92 -13.83 8.39 2.05
N THR A 93 -13.04 8.40 0.97
CA THR A 93 -11.93 9.36 0.84
C THR A 93 -12.10 10.35 -0.32
N GLN A 94 -12.92 10.07 -1.35
CA GLN A 94 -13.02 10.88 -2.58
C GLN A 94 -13.22 12.38 -2.35
N ASP A 95 -14.03 12.76 -1.34
CA ASP A 95 -14.39 14.16 -1.09
C ASP A 95 -13.30 14.95 -0.35
N ILE A 96 -12.32 14.26 0.22
CA ILE A 96 -11.29 14.88 1.07
C ILE A 96 -9.88 14.82 0.47
N LEU A 97 -9.61 13.94 -0.51
CA LEU A 97 -8.26 13.74 -1.05
C LEU A 97 -7.63 15.00 -1.63
N ASP A 98 -8.44 15.93 -2.14
CA ASP A 98 -7.96 17.20 -2.72
C ASP A 98 -7.79 18.31 -1.66
N GLN A 99 -8.17 18.04 -0.40
CA GLN A 99 -8.03 18.97 0.70
C GLN A 99 -6.59 18.96 1.27
N GLN A 100 -6.29 19.98 2.09
CA GLN A 100 -5.05 19.98 2.86
C GLN A 100 -5.19 19.06 4.08
N PHE A 101 -4.26 18.14 4.22
CA PHE A 101 -4.17 17.27 5.37
C PHE A 101 -3.19 17.84 6.41
N PRO A 102 -3.47 17.72 7.72
CA PRO A 102 -2.51 18.04 8.76
C PRO A 102 -1.30 17.09 8.69
N ILE A 103 -0.18 17.50 9.30
CA ILE A 103 1.02 16.65 9.37
C ILE A 103 0.82 15.66 10.50
N SER A 104 0.27 14.51 10.18
CA SER A 104 0.07 13.40 11.12
C SER A 104 0.26 12.05 10.43
N PHE A 105 0.45 10.99 11.22
CA PHE A 105 0.55 9.63 10.72
C PHE A 105 -0.74 9.20 10.00
N GLU A 106 -1.88 9.48 10.60
CA GLU A 106 -3.20 9.15 10.05
C GLU A 106 -3.40 9.79 8.66
N SER A 107 -2.99 11.06 8.51
CA SER A 107 -3.03 11.77 7.23
C SER A 107 -2.19 11.08 6.16
N ALA A 108 -0.95 10.75 6.49
CA ALA A 108 -0.04 10.09 5.57
C ALA A 108 -0.58 8.72 5.16
N ARG A 109 -1.11 7.97 6.11
CA ARG A 109 -1.61 6.62 5.88
C ARG A 109 -2.89 6.59 5.05
N ILE A 110 -3.83 7.52 5.30
CA ILE A 110 -5.03 7.67 4.46
C ILE A 110 -4.62 7.99 3.01
N LEU A 111 -3.70 8.95 2.81
CA LEU A 111 -3.20 9.30 1.48
C LEU A 111 -2.47 8.16 0.79
N GLU A 112 -1.68 7.39 1.53
CA GLU A 112 -0.99 6.21 1.03
C GLU A 112 -1.97 5.15 0.54
N ILE A 113 -2.92 4.72 1.40
CA ILE A 113 -3.90 3.68 1.07
C ILE A 113 -4.77 4.13 -0.10
N SER A 114 -5.32 5.36 -0.04
CA SER A 114 -6.12 5.90 -1.12
C SER A 114 -5.34 6.01 -2.43
N GLY A 115 -4.06 6.41 -2.35
CA GLY A 115 -3.18 6.49 -3.50
C GLY A 115 -2.96 5.14 -4.17
N ARG A 116 -2.76 4.07 -3.39
CA ARG A 116 -2.62 2.69 -3.90
C ARG A 116 -3.88 2.22 -4.63
N VAL A 117 -5.05 2.53 -4.08
CA VAL A 117 -6.33 2.16 -4.69
C VAL A 117 -6.61 2.97 -5.96
N VAL A 118 -6.46 4.30 -5.89
CA VAL A 118 -6.67 5.19 -7.04
C VAL A 118 -5.71 4.89 -8.19
N MET A 119 -4.47 4.46 -7.90
CA MET A 119 -3.50 4.09 -8.94
C MET A 119 -3.99 2.97 -9.88
N LYS A 120 -4.92 2.12 -9.44
CA LYS A 120 -5.49 1.04 -10.28
C LYS A 120 -6.31 1.59 -11.44
N SER A 121 -6.92 2.78 -11.30
CA SER A 121 -7.77 3.44 -12.29
C SER A 121 -7.19 4.75 -12.84
N ASP A 122 -6.49 5.52 -12.01
CA ASP A 122 -5.82 6.78 -12.36
C ASP A 122 -4.41 6.81 -11.77
N GLN A 123 -3.46 6.31 -12.55
CA GLN A 123 -2.07 6.20 -12.15
C GLN A 123 -1.44 7.55 -11.76
N LYS A 124 -1.77 8.61 -12.50
CA LYS A 124 -1.21 9.96 -12.24
C LYS A 124 -1.71 10.52 -10.91
N ARG A 125 -3.02 10.43 -10.65
CA ARG A 125 -3.62 10.89 -9.41
C ARG A 125 -3.16 10.05 -8.22
N GLY A 126 -3.14 8.73 -8.37
CA GLY A 126 -2.65 7.83 -7.32
C GLY A 126 -1.20 8.13 -6.94
N LYS A 127 -0.31 8.34 -7.92
CA LYS A 127 1.08 8.73 -7.67
C LYS A 127 1.18 10.03 -6.91
N MET A 128 0.40 11.07 -7.27
CA MET A 128 0.36 12.34 -6.53
C MET A 128 -0.02 12.15 -5.05
N LEU A 129 -1.02 11.31 -4.77
CA LEU A 129 -1.44 11.03 -3.39
C LEU A 129 -0.33 10.34 -2.60
N ILE A 130 0.35 9.38 -3.21
CA ILE A 130 1.48 8.68 -2.61
C ILE A 130 2.65 9.64 -2.34
N GLU A 131 2.97 10.53 -3.26
CA GLU A 131 4.02 11.56 -3.06
C GLU A 131 3.69 12.49 -1.89
N ARG A 132 2.42 12.87 -1.73
CA ARG A 132 1.94 13.64 -0.57
C ARG A 132 2.08 12.85 0.74
N ALA A 133 1.76 11.56 0.73
CA ALA A 133 1.94 10.69 1.90
C ALA A 133 3.42 10.62 2.31
N VAL A 134 4.31 10.37 1.35
CA VAL A 134 5.77 10.34 1.58
C VAL A 134 6.27 11.65 2.16
N ALA A 135 5.83 12.80 1.63
CA ALA A 135 6.22 14.11 2.14
C ALA A 135 5.81 14.32 3.62
N ILE A 136 4.66 13.79 4.04
CA ILE A 136 4.24 13.85 5.43
C ILE A 136 5.08 12.88 6.28
N TYR A 137 5.29 11.63 5.84
CA TYR A 137 6.15 10.67 6.54
C TYR A 137 7.58 11.20 6.75
N GLU A 138 8.16 11.88 5.75
CA GLU A 138 9.48 12.51 5.87
C GLU A 138 9.51 13.62 6.94
N ARG A 139 8.47 14.46 6.98
CA ARG A 139 8.34 15.50 8.01
C ARG A 139 8.20 14.94 9.42
N LEU A 140 7.64 13.74 9.53
CA LEU A 140 7.53 12.99 10.80
C LEU A 140 8.76 12.13 11.09
N SER A 141 9.77 12.12 10.21
CA SER A 141 10.96 11.25 10.28
C SER A 141 10.62 9.74 10.29
N LEU A 142 9.49 9.36 9.71
CA LEU A 142 9.03 7.97 9.60
C LEU A 142 9.63 7.30 8.35
N TYR A 143 10.94 7.20 8.28
CA TYR A 143 11.68 6.76 7.10
C TYR A 143 11.38 5.32 6.67
N SER A 144 11.08 4.42 7.61
CA SER A 144 10.65 3.05 7.26
C SER A 144 9.36 3.06 6.44
N HIS A 145 8.39 3.91 6.78
CA HIS A 145 7.17 4.08 5.98
C HIS A 145 7.46 4.67 4.60
N CYS A 146 8.36 5.64 4.51
CA CYS A 146 8.79 6.18 3.21
C CYS A 146 9.35 5.09 2.30
N VAL A 147 10.24 4.24 2.86
CA VAL A 147 10.84 3.12 2.12
C VAL A 147 9.75 2.12 1.70
N ALA A 148 8.86 1.72 2.62
CA ALA A 148 7.78 0.77 2.33
C ALA A 148 6.89 1.25 1.18
N VAL A 149 6.47 2.52 1.22
CA VAL A 149 5.64 3.12 0.16
C VAL A 149 6.38 3.17 -1.17
N LYS A 150 7.66 3.58 -1.17
CA LYS A 150 8.46 3.63 -2.41
C LYS A 150 8.78 2.24 -2.96
N VAL A 151 8.98 1.22 -2.11
CA VAL A 151 9.13 -0.17 -2.53
C VAL A 151 7.85 -0.67 -3.21
N HIS A 152 6.68 -0.33 -2.66
CA HIS A 152 5.41 -0.66 -3.32
C HIS A 152 5.27 0.00 -4.72
N MET A 153 5.75 1.24 -4.89
CA MET A 153 5.80 1.89 -6.22
C MET A 153 6.73 1.15 -7.18
N VAL A 154 7.83 0.60 -6.68
CA VAL A 154 8.74 -0.26 -7.47
C VAL A 154 8.03 -1.53 -7.92
N GLU A 155 7.28 -2.20 -7.02
CA GLU A 155 6.47 -3.39 -7.37
C GLU A 155 5.43 -3.07 -8.45
N TYR A 156 4.77 -1.91 -8.33
CA TYR A 156 3.81 -1.48 -9.34
C TYR A 156 4.49 -1.32 -10.71
N ARG A 157 5.66 -0.69 -10.76
CA ARG A 157 6.44 -0.54 -12.01
C ARG A 157 6.86 -1.88 -12.59
N ALA A 158 7.25 -2.83 -11.73
CA ALA A 158 7.59 -4.18 -12.15
C ALA A 158 6.41 -4.94 -12.77
N LYS A 159 5.19 -4.73 -12.28
CA LYS A 159 3.96 -5.32 -12.86
C LYS A 159 3.66 -4.82 -14.28
N GLU A 160 4.16 -3.65 -14.65
CA GLU A 160 4.09 -3.11 -16.01
C GLU A 160 5.14 -3.75 -16.96
N GLY A 161 5.99 -4.64 -16.46
CA GLY A 161 7.04 -5.32 -17.22
C GLY A 161 8.39 -4.59 -17.22
N ASP A 162 8.47 -3.41 -16.61
CA ASP A 162 9.67 -2.56 -16.63
C ASP A 162 10.65 -2.92 -15.50
N TYR A 163 11.13 -4.17 -15.47
CA TYR A 163 12.00 -4.68 -14.40
C TYR A 163 13.32 -3.93 -14.25
N HIS A 164 13.91 -3.45 -15.36
CA HIS A 164 15.15 -2.67 -15.31
C HIS A 164 14.95 -1.33 -14.63
N ASP A 165 13.93 -0.58 -15.03
CA ASP A 165 13.62 0.72 -14.43
C ASP A 165 13.22 0.57 -12.97
N ALA A 166 12.43 -0.46 -12.65
CA ALA A 166 12.05 -0.80 -11.28
C ALA A 166 13.30 -1.08 -10.40
N LEU A 167 14.30 -1.80 -10.92
CA LEU A 167 15.53 -2.08 -10.20
C LEU A 167 16.36 -0.81 -9.95
N ILE A 168 16.45 0.08 -10.95
CA ILE A 168 17.10 1.38 -10.80
C ILE A 168 16.37 2.21 -9.76
N MET A 169 15.05 2.25 -9.81
CA MET A 169 14.22 2.97 -8.83
C MET A 169 14.45 2.44 -7.40
N LEU A 170 14.49 1.13 -7.20
CA LEU A 170 14.76 0.53 -5.89
C LEU A 170 16.14 0.91 -5.33
N ARG A 171 17.16 0.89 -6.19
CA ARG A 171 18.53 1.29 -5.81
C ARG A 171 18.60 2.76 -5.42
N ASN A 172 17.87 3.63 -6.12
CA ASN A 172 17.78 5.05 -5.77
C ASN A 172 17.07 5.25 -4.41
N VAL A 173 15.98 4.53 -4.15
CA VAL A 173 15.30 4.55 -2.84
C VAL A 173 16.27 4.15 -1.74
N ARG A 174 17.00 3.05 -1.89
CA ARG A 174 17.97 2.59 -0.89
C ARG A 174 19.07 3.62 -0.64
N LYS A 175 19.64 4.20 -1.68
CA LYS A 175 20.67 5.25 -1.57
C LYS A 175 20.13 6.46 -0.82
N GLU A 176 18.98 6.98 -1.23
CA GLU A 176 18.34 8.15 -0.62
C GLU A 176 18.11 7.99 0.89
N TYR A 177 17.58 6.84 1.31
CA TYR A 177 17.23 6.64 2.72
C TYR A 177 18.39 6.11 3.57
N HIS A 178 19.42 5.52 2.96
CA HIS A 178 20.65 5.20 3.66
C HIS A 178 21.38 6.45 4.17
N GLU A 179 21.25 7.56 3.46
CA GLU A 179 21.79 8.85 3.88
C GLU A 179 20.96 9.53 5.01
N LYS A 180 19.66 9.21 5.09
CA LYS A 180 18.72 9.81 6.07
C LYS A 180 18.63 9.04 7.38
N THR A 181 18.82 7.72 7.36
CA THR A 181 18.71 6.84 8.52
C THR A 181 19.56 5.59 8.38
N THR A 182 20.08 5.11 9.51
CA THR A 182 20.80 3.83 9.60
C THR A 182 19.88 2.66 10.02
N VAL A 183 18.63 2.96 10.41
CA VAL A 183 17.68 1.97 10.92
C VAL A 183 16.43 2.00 10.09
N ILE A 184 16.21 0.91 9.35
CA ILE A 184 14.94 0.61 8.66
C ILE A 184 14.29 -0.58 9.36
N ASP A 185 12.98 -0.56 9.46
CA ASP A 185 12.21 -1.68 10.00
C ASP A 185 12.57 -2.99 9.28
N MET A 186 12.70 -4.08 10.04
CA MET A 186 13.17 -5.36 9.50
C MET A 186 12.20 -5.95 8.47
N VAL A 187 10.90 -5.73 8.64
CA VAL A 187 9.89 -6.21 7.67
C VAL A 187 10.05 -5.46 6.35
N VAL A 188 10.26 -4.14 6.42
CA VAL A 188 10.51 -3.29 5.24
C VAL A 188 11.83 -3.66 4.56
N GLU A 189 12.87 -3.98 5.33
CA GLU A 189 14.16 -4.43 4.78
C GLU A 189 14.03 -5.78 4.06
N ILE A 190 13.28 -6.73 4.63
CA ILE A 190 12.99 -8.01 3.97
C ILE A 190 12.17 -7.78 2.70
N GLU A 191 11.15 -6.92 2.74
CA GLU A 191 10.34 -6.55 1.59
C GLU A 191 11.19 -5.99 0.45
N ALA A 192 12.02 -4.99 0.74
CA ALA A 192 12.91 -4.39 -0.26
C ALA A 192 13.90 -5.40 -0.86
N ASN A 193 14.44 -6.33 -0.05
CA ASN A 193 15.30 -7.40 -0.53
C ASN A 193 14.55 -8.43 -1.36
N TYR A 194 13.31 -8.76 -0.98
CA TYR A 194 12.44 -9.64 -1.75
C TYR A 194 12.14 -9.04 -3.14
N VAL A 195 11.73 -7.78 -3.18
CA VAL A 195 11.48 -7.08 -4.45
C VAL A 195 12.73 -7.05 -5.32
N GLU A 196 13.92 -6.74 -4.75
CA GLU A 196 15.17 -6.78 -5.49
C GLU A 196 15.46 -8.15 -6.09
N MET A 197 15.25 -9.21 -5.33
CA MET A 197 15.42 -10.59 -5.81
C MET A 197 14.49 -10.88 -7.00
N VAL A 198 13.20 -10.53 -6.89
CA VAL A 198 12.22 -10.72 -7.98
C VAL A 198 12.63 -9.95 -9.24
N LEU A 199 13.07 -8.69 -9.09
CA LEU A 199 13.53 -7.86 -10.20
C LEU A 199 14.77 -8.45 -10.89
N LEU A 200 15.74 -8.95 -10.11
CA LEU A 200 16.94 -9.59 -10.65
C LEU A 200 16.58 -10.84 -11.50
N PHE A 201 15.65 -11.66 -11.03
CA PHE A 201 15.13 -12.75 -11.84
C PHE A 201 14.38 -12.26 -13.08
N GLY A 202 13.59 -11.19 -12.95
CA GLY A 202 12.84 -10.59 -14.05
C GLY A 202 13.74 -10.07 -15.19
N ILE A 203 14.92 -9.54 -14.86
CA ILE A 203 15.94 -9.13 -15.86
C ILE A 203 16.89 -10.27 -16.29
N SER A 204 16.58 -11.51 -15.89
CA SER A 204 17.40 -12.70 -16.17
C SER A 204 18.80 -12.70 -15.56
N ASP A 205 19.07 -11.88 -14.53
CA ASP A 205 20.30 -11.94 -13.74
C ASP A 205 20.17 -13.03 -12.66
N TYR A 206 20.15 -14.28 -13.10
CA TYR A 206 19.93 -15.46 -12.22
C TYR A 206 21.01 -15.60 -11.15
N LYS A 207 22.25 -15.21 -11.44
CA LYS A 207 23.35 -15.31 -10.49
C LYS A 207 23.13 -14.37 -9.29
N SER A 208 22.84 -13.12 -9.57
CA SER A 208 22.58 -12.13 -8.52
C SER A 208 21.25 -12.42 -7.80
N GLY A 209 20.21 -12.84 -8.53
CA GLY A 209 18.92 -13.25 -7.95
C GLY A 209 19.07 -14.43 -6.97
N LYS A 210 19.82 -15.49 -7.33
CA LYS A 210 20.10 -16.64 -6.46
C LYS A 210 20.93 -16.23 -5.22
N SER A 211 21.90 -15.34 -5.39
CA SER A 211 22.67 -14.80 -4.27
C SER A 211 21.76 -14.05 -3.28
N LYS A 212 20.87 -13.20 -3.80
CA LYS A 212 19.92 -12.43 -2.99
C LYS A 212 18.91 -13.34 -2.28
N LEU A 213 18.40 -14.38 -2.95
CA LEU A 213 17.53 -15.39 -2.37
C LEU A 213 18.17 -16.07 -1.15
N ASN A 214 19.43 -16.52 -1.30
CA ASN A 214 20.14 -17.15 -0.20
C ASN A 214 20.37 -16.19 0.97
N GLN A 215 20.72 -14.92 0.69
CA GLN A 215 20.86 -13.89 1.72
C GLN A 215 19.54 -13.64 2.47
N LEU A 216 18.41 -13.63 1.77
CA LEU A 216 17.07 -13.48 2.39
C LEU A 216 16.74 -14.64 3.32
N ILE A 217 16.94 -15.88 2.87
CA ILE A 217 16.69 -17.08 3.68
C ILE A 217 17.54 -17.05 4.95
N GLU A 218 18.82 -16.71 4.83
CA GLU A 218 19.73 -16.64 5.96
C GLU A 218 19.41 -15.45 6.91
N LEU A 219 19.05 -14.30 6.35
CA LEU A 219 18.61 -13.13 7.13
C LEU A 219 17.37 -13.47 7.96
N SER A 220 16.35 -14.05 7.33
CA SER A 220 15.09 -14.43 7.97
C SER A 220 15.32 -15.45 9.10
N LYS A 221 16.13 -16.48 8.86
CA LYS A 221 16.50 -17.46 9.88
C LYS A 221 17.23 -16.82 11.07
N ARG A 222 18.25 -16.01 10.80
CA ARG A 222 19.07 -15.36 11.84
C ARG A 222 18.27 -14.37 12.68
N LYS A 223 17.35 -13.63 12.06
CA LYS A 223 16.51 -12.62 12.71
C LYS A 223 15.21 -13.20 13.26
N ARG A 224 14.87 -14.45 12.91
CA ARG A 224 13.59 -15.12 13.25
C ARG A 224 12.36 -14.35 12.77
N VAL A 225 12.47 -13.73 11.59
CA VAL A 225 11.38 -13.03 10.93
C VAL A 225 10.87 -13.90 9.79
N PHE A 226 9.58 -14.25 9.83
CA PHE A 226 8.99 -15.20 8.88
C PHE A 226 8.13 -14.52 7.81
N TYR A 227 8.18 -13.20 7.74
CA TYR A 227 7.47 -12.41 6.75
C TYR A 227 7.84 -12.82 5.32
N LYS A 228 6.83 -13.08 4.49
CA LYS A 228 6.96 -13.55 3.09
C LYS A 228 7.79 -14.83 2.88
N MET A 229 8.03 -15.64 3.90
CA MET A 229 8.82 -16.87 3.74
C MET A 229 8.14 -17.89 2.82
N ASP A 230 6.82 -17.95 2.81
CA ASP A 230 6.00 -18.68 1.85
C ASP A 230 6.36 -18.34 0.41
N ASN A 231 6.33 -17.05 0.06
CA ASN A 231 6.67 -16.52 -1.26
C ASN A 231 8.16 -16.71 -1.60
N ILE A 232 9.05 -16.46 -0.64
CA ILE A 232 10.51 -16.63 -0.83
C ILE A 232 10.82 -18.09 -1.17
N PHE A 233 10.25 -19.05 -0.44
CA PHE A 233 10.47 -20.47 -0.72
C PHE A 233 9.78 -20.93 -2.00
N ARG A 234 8.63 -20.36 -2.37
CA ARG A 234 7.98 -20.67 -3.66
C ARG A 234 8.84 -20.21 -4.84
N ILE A 235 9.45 -19.03 -4.78
CA ILE A 235 10.40 -18.58 -5.80
C ILE A 235 11.64 -19.48 -5.82
N ALA A 236 12.15 -19.90 -4.66
CA ALA A 236 13.25 -20.86 -4.58
C ALA A 236 12.91 -22.20 -5.25
N ALA A 237 11.70 -22.71 -5.01
CA ALA A 237 11.21 -23.94 -5.65
C ALA A 237 11.09 -23.76 -7.16
N PHE A 238 10.52 -22.65 -7.63
CA PHE A 238 10.43 -22.36 -9.05
C PHE A 238 11.82 -22.28 -9.72
N GLN A 239 12.79 -21.62 -9.08
CA GLN A 239 14.17 -21.58 -9.57
C GLN A 239 14.82 -22.96 -9.60
N ALA A 240 14.59 -23.79 -8.61
CA ALA A 240 15.09 -25.16 -8.58
C ALA A 240 14.49 -25.98 -9.74
N LEU A 241 13.20 -25.81 -10.03
CA LEU A 241 12.52 -26.45 -11.15
C LEU A 241 13.14 -26.02 -12.51
N LEU A 242 13.34 -24.74 -12.73
CA LEU A 242 13.96 -24.21 -13.96
C LEU A 242 15.37 -24.76 -14.21
N HIS A 243 16.07 -25.17 -13.16
CA HIS A 243 17.42 -25.75 -13.23
C HIS A 243 17.47 -27.28 -13.10
N ASN A 244 16.31 -27.95 -13.18
CA ASN A 244 16.18 -29.41 -13.05
C ASN A 244 16.79 -29.96 -11.76
N ASN A 245 16.71 -29.20 -10.66
CA ASN A 245 17.19 -29.62 -9.35
C ASN A 245 16.02 -30.11 -8.48
N GLU A 246 15.66 -31.38 -8.65
CA GLU A 246 14.49 -31.98 -7.97
C GLU A 246 14.62 -31.98 -6.45
N ASN A 247 15.83 -32.20 -5.90
CA ASN A 247 16.04 -32.23 -4.46
C ASN A 247 15.78 -30.84 -3.82
N ASP A 248 16.30 -29.78 -4.41
CA ASP A 248 16.06 -28.42 -3.96
C ASP A 248 14.58 -28.04 -4.16
N TYR A 249 13.98 -28.44 -5.29
CA TYR A 249 12.56 -28.23 -5.54
C TYR A 249 11.69 -28.86 -4.43
N ALA A 250 11.88 -30.16 -4.17
CA ALA A 250 11.11 -30.88 -3.16
C ALA A 250 11.25 -30.26 -1.75
N TYR A 251 12.43 -29.80 -1.41
CA TYR A 251 12.69 -29.11 -0.14
C TYR A 251 11.98 -27.76 -0.09
N PHE A 252 12.15 -26.91 -1.12
CA PHE A 252 11.64 -25.56 -1.10
C PHE A 252 10.12 -25.51 -1.24
N ILE A 253 9.52 -26.36 -2.08
CA ILE A 253 8.07 -26.38 -2.26
C ILE A 253 7.34 -26.79 -0.97
N LYS A 254 7.89 -27.79 -0.27
CA LYS A 254 7.39 -28.19 1.05
C LYS A 254 7.49 -27.06 2.07
N LYS A 255 8.58 -26.29 2.06
CA LYS A 255 8.75 -25.12 2.93
C LYS A 255 7.75 -24.02 2.59
N SER A 256 7.53 -23.73 1.31
CA SER A 256 6.53 -22.77 0.88
C SER A 256 5.13 -23.14 1.41
N GLU A 257 4.69 -24.39 1.23
CA GLU A 257 3.41 -24.85 1.73
C GLU A 257 3.30 -24.74 3.26
N GLN A 258 4.34 -25.15 3.99
CA GLN A 258 4.38 -25.06 5.45
C GLN A 258 4.21 -23.60 5.94
N PHE A 259 4.90 -22.66 5.31
CA PHE A 259 4.80 -21.25 5.69
C PHE A 259 3.49 -20.61 5.26
N ALA A 260 2.93 -20.97 4.10
CA ALA A 260 1.62 -20.49 3.66
C ALA A 260 0.50 -20.94 4.63
N VAL A 261 0.53 -22.20 5.06
CA VAL A 261 -0.41 -22.72 6.07
C VAL A 261 -0.18 -22.04 7.43
N PHE A 262 1.07 -21.86 7.87
CA PHE A 262 1.38 -21.21 9.14
C PHE A 262 0.91 -19.74 9.19
N SER A 263 1.01 -19.02 8.08
CA SER A 263 0.58 -17.61 7.97
C SER A 263 -0.88 -17.44 7.59
N GLU A 264 -1.64 -18.54 7.46
CA GLU A 264 -3.04 -18.53 7.00
C GLU A 264 -3.23 -17.76 5.67
N ASN A 265 -2.23 -17.86 4.79
CA ASN A 265 -2.20 -17.17 3.50
C ASN A 265 -2.71 -18.07 2.38
N ASP A 266 -4.02 -18.10 2.21
CA ASP A 266 -4.69 -18.94 1.20
C ASP A 266 -4.24 -18.61 -0.24
N GLU A 267 -3.95 -17.35 -0.53
CA GLU A 267 -3.45 -16.93 -1.85
C GLU A 267 -2.08 -17.53 -2.14
N SER A 268 -1.14 -17.44 -1.19
CA SER A 268 0.19 -18.02 -1.34
C SER A 268 0.14 -19.55 -1.40
N LEU A 269 -0.74 -20.16 -0.61
CA LEU A 269 -0.97 -21.61 -0.66
C LEU A 269 -1.50 -22.02 -2.04
N ALA A 270 -2.47 -21.30 -2.58
CA ALA A 270 -3.03 -21.56 -3.90
C ALA A 270 -1.94 -21.54 -5.00
N PHE A 271 -1.11 -20.49 -5.04
CA PHE A 271 -0.01 -20.45 -6.01
C PHE A 271 1.06 -21.53 -5.78
N THR A 272 1.27 -21.97 -4.55
CA THR A 272 2.16 -23.09 -4.24
C THR A 272 1.60 -24.41 -4.80
N LEU A 273 0.28 -24.64 -4.68
CA LEU A 273 -0.40 -25.80 -5.25
C LEU A 273 -0.37 -25.79 -6.78
N LEU A 274 -0.53 -24.62 -7.42
CA LEU A 274 -0.37 -24.49 -8.87
C LEU A 274 1.04 -24.87 -9.33
N LEU A 275 2.08 -24.47 -8.59
CA LEU A 275 3.46 -24.85 -8.92
C LEU A 275 3.68 -26.35 -8.73
N GLN A 276 3.04 -27.00 -7.76
CA GLN A 276 3.06 -28.46 -7.58
C GLN A 276 2.35 -29.15 -8.75
N ALA A 277 1.17 -28.68 -9.15
CA ALA A 277 0.46 -29.21 -10.31
C ALA A 277 1.29 -29.09 -11.59
N HIS A 278 1.93 -27.93 -11.80
CA HIS A 278 2.82 -27.71 -12.93
C HIS A 278 4.00 -28.70 -12.96
N TYR A 279 4.65 -28.92 -11.80
CA TYR A 279 5.75 -29.89 -11.68
C TYR A 279 5.31 -31.29 -12.08
N HIS A 280 4.15 -31.75 -11.57
CA HIS A 280 3.64 -33.09 -11.87
C HIS A 280 3.21 -33.24 -13.34
N ASN A 281 2.71 -32.18 -13.96
CA ASN A 281 2.37 -32.19 -15.39
C ASN A 281 3.60 -32.21 -16.34
N GLN A 282 4.67 -31.50 -15.95
CA GLN A 282 5.78 -31.24 -16.89
C GLN A 282 7.00 -32.11 -16.63
N THR A 283 7.22 -32.54 -15.39
CA THR A 283 8.48 -33.18 -14.99
C THR A 283 8.28 -34.66 -14.65
N SER A 284 7.27 -34.96 -13.85
CA SER A 284 7.02 -36.35 -13.42
C SER A 284 5.97 -37.10 -14.24
N GLU A 285 5.23 -36.37 -15.11
CA GLU A 285 4.11 -36.87 -15.89
C GLU A 285 3.08 -37.67 -15.05
N ASP A 286 2.94 -37.24 -13.77
CA ASP A 286 2.00 -37.81 -12.81
C ASP A 286 0.71 -37.00 -12.80
N TYR A 287 -0.15 -37.28 -13.74
CA TYR A 287 -1.40 -36.49 -13.94
C TYR A 287 -2.40 -36.69 -12.79
N GLU A 288 -2.36 -37.81 -12.04
CA GLU A 288 -3.20 -37.96 -10.86
C GLU A 288 -2.79 -37.00 -9.74
N GLN A 289 -1.49 -36.86 -9.50
CA GLN A 289 -1.00 -35.88 -8.53
C GLN A 289 -1.24 -34.46 -8.99
N ALA A 290 -1.09 -34.17 -10.27
CA ALA A 290 -1.40 -32.85 -10.82
C ALA A 290 -2.88 -32.48 -10.57
N LEU A 291 -3.82 -33.38 -10.85
CA LEU A 291 -5.25 -33.20 -10.55
C LEU A 291 -5.51 -33.00 -9.06
N TYR A 292 -4.89 -33.76 -8.19
CA TYR A 292 -5.02 -33.61 -6.74
C TYR A 292 -4.67 -32.19 -6.28
N TYR A 293 -3.56 -31.61 -6.79
CA TYR A 293 -3.18 -30.25 -6.44
C TYR A 293 -4.11 -29.20 -7.06
N LEU A 294 -4.61 -29.42 -8.27
CA LEU A 294 -5.59 -28.55 -8.93
C LEU A 294 -6.94 -28.52 -8.19
N ASP A 295 -7.40 -29.67 -7.70
CA ASP A 295 -8.64 -29.75 -6.92
C ASP A 295 -8.49 -29.01 -5.58
N ARG A 296 -7.36 -29.18 -4.89
CA ARG A 296 -7.06 -28.40 -3.69
C ARG A 296 -7.01 -26.89 -3.97
N PHE A 297 -6.36 -26.47 -5.05
CA PHE A 297 -6.36 -25.07 -5.50
C PHE A 297 -7.79 -24.54 -5.65
N ALA A 298 -8.66 -25.28 -6.34
CA ALA A 298 -10.04 -24.87 -6.59
C ALA A 298 -10.87 -24.69 -5.31
N THR A 299 -10.52 -25.37 -4.22
CA THR A 299 -11.19 -25.18 -2.91
C THR A 299 -10.79 -23.91 -2.18
N LEU A 300 -9.59 -23.39 -2.44
CA LEU A 300 -9.04 -22.24 -1.74
C LEU A 300 -9.39 -20.92 -2.44
N VAL A 301 -9.51 -20.95 -3.76
CA VAL A 301 -9.64 -19.71 -4.56
C VAL A 301 -11.09 -19.28 -4.69
N LYS A 302 -11.40 -18.07 -4.22
CA LYS A 302 -12.65 -17.36 -4.49
C LYS A 302 -12.42 -16.34 -5.59
N GLY A 303 -13.10 -16.49 -6.73
CA GLY A 303 -13.00 -15.57 -7.86
C GLY A 303 -11.99 -15.99 -8.93
N ASN A 304 -11.41 -15.03 -9.63
CA ASN A 304 -10.55 -15.26 -10.81
C ASN A 304 -9.04 -15.38 -10.50
N LEU A 305 -8.64 -15.48 -9.25
CA LEU A 305 -7.23 -15.57 -8.87
C LEU A 305 -6.57 -16.81 -9.49
N GLY A 306 -5.56 -16.60 -10.32
CA GLY A 306 -4.82 -17.70 -10.94
C GLY A 306 -5.63 -18.59 -11.91
N SER A 307 -6.84 -18.18 -12.30
CA SER A 307 -7.74 -18.96 -13.15
C SER A 307 -7.11 -19.37 -14.48
N ASP A 308 -6.37 -18.49 -15.14
CA ASP A 308 -5.72 -18.79 -16.42
C ASP A 308 -4.69 -19.90 -16.30
N TYR A 309 -3.87 -19.86 -15.26
CA TYR A 309 -2.88 -20.91 -14.96
C TYR A 309 -3.56 -22.22 -14.57
N TYR A 310 -4.63 -22.15 -13.77
CA TYR A 310 -5.41 -23.32 -13.40
C TYR A 310 -5.99 -24.03 -14.63
N TYR A 311 -6.66 -23.30 -15.52
CA TYR A 311 -7.22 -23.89 -16.74
C TYR A 311 -6.14 -24.39 -17.70
N LEU A 312 -4.99 -23.72 -17.78
CA LEU A 312 -3.85 -24.17 -18.55
C LEU A 312 -3.34 -25.52 -18.04
N GLU A 313 -3.09 -25.64 -16.74
CA GLU A 313 -2.59 -26.87 -16.13
C GLU A 313 -3.63 -27.99 -16.20
N LYS A 314 -4.91 -27.68 -15.96
CA LYS A 314 -6.00 -28.67 -16.10
C LYS A 314 -6.17 -29.16 -17.53
N GLY A 315 -6.02 -28.26 -18.51
CA GLY A 315 -6.03 -28.65 -19.94
C GLY A 315 -4.91 -29.62 -20.30
N LYS A 316 -3.71 -29.45 -19.77
CA LYS A 316 -2.59 -30.39 -19.97
C LYS A 316 -2.90 -31.79 -19.44
N VAL A 317 -3.47 -31.88 -18.23
CA VAL A 317 -3.89 -33.18 -17.64
C VAL A 317 -4.93 -33.90 -18.49
N LEU A 318 -5.84 -33.14 -19.11
CA LEU A 318 -6.93 -33.73 -19.92
C LEU A 318 -6.46 -34.18 -21.34
N LEU A 319 -5.32 -33.69 -21.80
CA LEU A 319 -4.76 -33.97 -23.11
C LEU A 319 -3.62 -35.00 -23.08
N GLY A 320 -3.00 -35.26 -21.91
CA GLY A 320 -1.98 -36.26 -21.70
C GLY A 320 -2.57 -37.60 -21.38
#